data_daea419610347465ae168d15e1ed4c08
#
_entry.id   daea419610347465ae168d15e1ed4c08
#
_cell.length_a   1.000
_cell.length_b   1.000
_cell.length_c   1.000
_cell.angle_alpha   90.00
_cell.angle_beta   90.00
_cell.angle_gamma   90.00
#
_symmetry.space_group_name_H-M   'P 1'
#
loop_
_entity.id
_entity.type
_entity.pdbx_description
1 polymer ?
#
loop_
_entity_poly.entity_id
_entity_poly.type
_entity_poly.pdbx_seq_one_letter_code
_entity_poly.pdbx_strand_id
1 'polypeptide(L)'
;ATLRVINCVDDNNFMGIYTSESTSPAKLKVSNLSDELAVATQGVAEVYSIAPTREMAVLAAGHAAKGAFWINDETGKWSGSTYYGTFPSWISTYNDYQGLDFRISDMVWGPYLPVTAYKYLTTETKQLTFKHNFDDERKQKYRRLKTSPYANDEVNRLVNACLNSTSIGKDNVPDLLSLAYYAGNYDHKSPSELPLEMQDTYVRLDNSIAELLDMIDRKVGLHNTLFFITSTGYTDPEPADPPQYKIPSGEFYIQRCSALLNLYLAAIYGEGQYVEAHHEQEIYLNHKLIEQKQLNYTEILARSSEFLVQFSGVKDVYSSQRLQLGSWTPTIDKIKNSYNPACSGDLWIEVLPGWSVVREHSLDKRVVREAYASSPLVLVGWNMKPEIIHTPVKIGNIAPTVAHFMRIRAPNASTCLLYTSPSPRDRTRS
;
A
#
# COMPACT_ATOMS: atom_id res chain seq x y z
N ALA A 1 12.05 -18.47 20.31
CA ALA A 1 11.86 -17.09 19.84
C ALA A 1 10.36 -16.87 19.67
N THR A 2 9.82 -15.84 20.29
CA THR A 2 8.41 -15.48 20.09
C THR A 2 8.27 -14.90 18.69
N LEU A 3 7.35 -15.41 17.90
CA LEU A 3 7.00 -14.80 16.61
C LEU A 3 6.52 -13.37 16.88
N ARG A 4 7.14 -12.41 16.22
CA ARG A 4 6.81 -11.00 16.34
C ARG A 4 6.51 -10.45 14.95
N VAL A 5 5.39 -9.77 14.81
CA VAL A 5 5.10 -8.98 13.60
C VAL A 5 6.11 -7.84 13.54
N ILE A 6 6.87 -7.80 12.46
CA ILE A 6 7.88 -6.77 12.19
C ILE A 6 7.47 -6.05 10.90
N ASN A 7 7.45 -4.74 10.93
CA ASN A 7 7.18 -3.96 9.73
C ASN A 7 8.27 -4.19 8.67
N CYS A 8 7.87 -4.20 7.40
CA CYS A 8 8.78 -4.48 6.27
C CYS A 8 9.92 -3.45 6.14
N VAL A 9 9.80 -2.27 6.74
CA VAL A 9 10.82 -1.21 6.73
C VAL A 9 11.50 -1.00 8.09
N ASP A 10 11.18 -1.81 9.12
CA ASP A 10 11.88 -1.74 10.41
C ASP A 10 13.33 -2.22 10.27
N ASP A 11 14.27 -1.39 10.73
CA ASP A 11 15.69 -1.72 10.75
C ASP A 11 16.40 -0.97 11.87
N ASN A 12 16.83 -1.66 12.90
CA ASN A 12 17.47 -1.08 14.08
C ASN A 12 18.87 -0.49 13.80
N ASN A 13 19.45 -0.73 12.62
CA ASN A 13 20.75 -0.19 12.25
C ASN A 13 20.68 1.28 11.84
N PHE A 14 19.50 1.79 11.48
CA PHE A 14 19.33 3.15 10.97
C PHE A 14 18.27 3.89 11.78
N MET A 15 18.71 4.94 12.47
CA MET A 15 17.82 5.72 13.33
C MET A 15 16.82 6.53 12.51
N GLY A 16 15.62 6.68 13.07
CA GLY A 16 14.65 7.65 12.58
C GLY A 16 15.09 9.09 12.88
N ILE A 17 14.70 10.02 12.02
CA ILE A 17 14.89 11.46 12.21
C ILE A 17 13.49 12.08 12.34
N TYR A 18 13.23 12.80 13.40
CA TYR A 18 11.90 13.27 13.86
C TYR A 18 10.90 12.13 14.15
N THR A 19 11.41 10.92 14.37
CA THR A 19 10.63 9.74 14.75
C THR A 19 11.48 8.80 15.60
N SER A 20 10.85 8.01 16.45
CA SER A 20 11.51 6.93 17.19
C SER A 20 11.66 5.64 16.39
N GLU A 21 11.04 5.55 15.20
CA GLU A 21 11.02 4.37 14.38
C GLU A 21 12.29 4.25 13.54
N SER A 22 13.13 3.30 13.88
CA SER A 22 14.33 2.95 13.10
C SER A 22 13.93 2.29 11.77
N THR A 23 14.49 2.76 10.65
CA THR A 23 13.91 2.50 9.34
C THR A 23 14.96 2.39 8.24
N SER A 24 14.82 1.36 7.38
CA SER A 24 15.54 1.27 6.09
C SER A 24 14.78 0.42 5.07
N PRO A 25 15.15 0.46 3.78
CA PRO A 25 14.64 -0.42 2.74
C PRO A 25 15.35 -1.79 2.70
N ALA A 26 16.21 -2.15 3.65
CA ALA A 26 17.09 -3.33 3.56
C ALA A 26 16.37 -4.68 3.39
N LYS A 27 15.07 -4.75 3.77
CA LYS A 27 14.24 -5.93 3.54
C LYS A 27 13.65 -6.01 2.13
N LEU A 28 13.67 -4.93 1.37
CA LEU A 28 13.36 -4.94 -0.06
C LEU A 28 14.52 -5.65 -0.78
N LYS A 29 14.25 -6.81 -1.41
CA LYS A 29 15.28 -7.67 -2.01
C LYS A 29 15.48 -7.42 -3.51
N VAL A 30 14.76 -6.45 -4.05
CA VAL A 30 14.73 -6.13 -5.47
C VAL A 30 14.96 -4.64 -5.67
N SER A 31 15.49 -4.27 -6.84
CA SER A 31 15.56 -2.87 -7.22
C SER A 31 14.18 -2.32 -7.62
N ASN A 32 14.00 -1.03 -7.45
CA ASN A 32 12.85 -0.29 -7.96
C ASN A 32 13.25 0.75 -9.01
N LEU A 33 12.33 1.58 -9.48
CA LEU A 33 12.62 2.63 -10.47
C LEU A 33 13.63 3.66 -9.94
N SER A 34 13.56 3.99 -8.66
CA SER A 34 14.47 4.94 -8.01
C SER A 34 15.91 4.41 -8.03
N ASP A 35 16.07 3.12 -7.72
CA ASP A 35 17.37 2.46 -7.71
C ASP A 35 17.99 2.42 -9.12
N GLU A 36 17.20 2.00 -10.11
CA GLU A 36 17.67 1.89 -11.49
C GLU A 36 18.02 3.27 -12.09
N LEU A 37 17.27 4.32 -11.73
CA LEU A 37 17.60 5.68 -12.15
C LEU A 37 18.89 6.16 -11.49
N ALA A 38 19.05 5.97 -10.19
CA ALA A 38 20.26 6.36 -9.49
C ALA A 38 21.49 5.64 -10.07
N VAL A 39 21.38 4.35 -10.40
CA VAL A 39 22.47 3.60 -11.07
C VAL A 39 22.74 4.16 -12.47
N ALA A 40 21.70 4.39 -13.28
CA ALA A 40 21.86 4.88 -14.65
C ALA A 40 22.50 6.27 -14.72
N THR A 41 22.27 7.11 -13.72
CA THR A 41 22.81 8.47 -13.62
C THR A 41 24.04 8.56 -12.72
N GLN A 42 24.58 7.43 -12.27
CA GLN A 42 25.73 7.37 -11.36
C GLN A 42 25.54 8.20 -10.07
N GLY A 43 24.30 8.25 -9.57
CA GLY A 43 23.92 8.98 -8.35
C GLY A 43 23.75 10.50 -8.52
N VAL A 44 23.83 11.02 -9.75
CA VAL A 44 23.64 12.45 -10.03
C VAL A 44 22.17 12.84 -9.90
N ALA A 45 21.25 11.99 -10.35
CA ALA A 45 19.81 12.25 -10.29
C ALA A 45 19.32 12.64 -8.88
N GLU A 46 18.42 13.60 -8.82
CA GLU A 46 17.66 13.93 -7.62
C GLU A 46 16.49 12.92 -7.50
N VAL A 47 16.55 12.06 -6.50
CA VAL A 47 15.53 11.03 -6.28
C VAL A 47 14.97 11.16 -4.88
N TYR A 48 13.70 11.55 -4.78
CA TYR A 48 12.99 11.70 -3.50
C TYR A 48 11.66 10.97 -3.51
N SER A 49 11.25 10.55 -2.32
CA SER A 49 9.92 9.98 -2.08
C SER A 49 9.22 10.69 -0.93
N ILE A 50 7.99 11.15 -1.16
CA ILE A 50 7.16 11.86 -0.19
C ILE A 50 5.81 11.16 -0.08
N ALA A 51 5.46 10.69 1.10
CA ALA A 51 4.21 9.96 1.33
C ALA A 51 3.65 10.22 2.73
N PRO A 52 2.35 10.07 2.96
CA PRO A 52 1.79 10.17 4.30
C PRO A 52 2.30 9.10 5.25
N THR A 53 2.62 7.90 4.75
CA THR A 53 3.06 6.75 5.55
C THR A 53 4.50 6.35 5.27
N ARG A 54 5.14 5.80 6.28
CA ARG A 54 6.54 5.37 6.28
C ARG A 54 6.82 4.33 5.19
N GLU A 55 5.99 3.30 5.14
CA GLU A 55 6.15 2.19 4.20
C GLU A 55 6.08 2.66 2.75
N MET A 56 5.10 3.49 2.42
CA MET A 56 4.96 4.04 1.07
C MET A 56 6.17 4.89 0.69
N ALA A 57 6.65 5.75 1.60
CA ALA A 57 7.81 6.60 1.34
C ALA A 57 9.08 5.76 1.10
N VAL A 58 9.37 4.81 1.99
CA VAL A 58 10.62 4.04 1.96
C VAL A 58 10.65 3.04 0.81
N LEU A 59 9.55 2.32 0.56
CA LEU A 59 9.50 1.34 -0.53
C LEU A 59 9.55 1.99 -1.92
N ALA A 60 8.97 3.19 -2.08
CA ALA A 60 9.08 3.95 -3.33
C ALA A 60 10.46 4.58 -3.52
N ALA A 61 11.11 5.04 -2.45
CA ALA A 61 12.48 5.54 -2.47
C ALA A 61 13.50 4.44 -2.85
N GLY A 62 13.29 3.20 -2.41
CA GLY A 62 14.25 2.13 -2.63
C GLY A 62 15.54 2.34 -1.86
N HIS A 63 16.64 1.78 -2.39
CA HIS A 63 17.94 1.76 -1.72
C HIS A 63 18.81 2.98 -2.02
N ALA A 64 18.63 3.59 -3.19
CA ALA A 64 19.57 4.57 -3.74
C ALA A 64 19.00 6.00 -3.85
N ALA A 65 17.81 6.26 -3.29
CA ALA A 65 17.24 7.61 -3.26
C ALA A 65 18.04 8.54 -2.34
N LYS A 66 17.94 9.85 -2.58
CA LYS A 66 18.50 10.90 -1.70
C LYS A 66 17.64 11.14 -0.46
N GLY A 67 16.39 10.70 -0.44
CA GLY A 67 15.53 10.81 0.72
C GLY A 67 14.17 10.17 0.57
N ALA A 68 13.65 9.67 1.70
CA ALA A 68 12.28 9.22 1.87
C ALA A 68 11.68 9.94 3.07
N PHE A 69 10.50 10.57 2.88
CA PHE A 69 9.89 11.42 3.89
C PHE A 69 8.43 11.07 4.11
N TRP A 70 8.04 10.98 5.38
CA TRP A 70 6.68 10.64 5.80
C TRP A 70 6.23 11.44 7.02
N ILE A 71 4.92 11.50 7.26
CA ILE A 71 4.34 12.21 8.40
C ILE A 71 4.39 11.30 9.64
N ASN A 72 5.01 11.76 10.72
CA ASN A 72 5.04 11.05 11.99
C ASN A 72 3.65 11.08 12.66
N ASP A 73 3.21 9.92 13.15
CA ASP A 73 1.89 9.75 13.77
C ASP A 73 1.71 10.46 15.12
N GLU A 74 2.83 10.72 15.81
CA GLU A 74 2.81 11.33 17.14
C GLU A 74 3.00 12.85 17.10
N THR A 75 3.88 13.33 16.21
CA THR A 75 4.30 14.73 16.20
C THR A 75 3.75 15.53 15.01
N GLY A 76 3.30 14.86 13.95
CA GLY A 76 2.88 15.49 12.69
C GLY A 76 4.05 16.06 11.88
N LYS A 77 5.29 15.91 12.32
CA LYS A 77 6.47 16.37 11.61
C LYS A 77 6.82 15.43 10.46
N TRP A 78 7.34 15.98 9.39
CA TRP A 78 7.96 15.20 8.33
C TRP A 78 9.22 14.54 8.86
N SER A 79 9.28 13.24 8.73
CA SER A 79 10.31 12.36 9.28
C SER A 79 11.10 11.69 8.17
N GLY A 80 12.26 11.15 8.50
CA GLY A 80 13.12 10.43 7.59
C GLY A 80 13.96 9.39 8.32
N SER A 81 14.98 8.87 7.65
CA SER A 81 15.91 7.88 8.18
C SER A 81 17.36 8.26 7.91
N THR A 82 18.24 7.95 8.84
CA THR A 82 19.69 8.07 8.66
C THR A 82 20.25 7.16 7.56
N TYR A 83 19.45 6.19 7.08
CA TYR A 83 19.80 5.35 5.93
C TYR A 83 20.09 6.18 4.68
N TYR A 84 19.32 7.23 4.43
CA TYR A 84 19.46 8.11 3.26
C TYR A 84 20.48 9.24 3.47
N GLY A 85 21.28 9.17 4.55
CA GLY A 85 22.31 10.15 4.84
C GLY A 85 21.81 11.35 5.65
N THR A 86 22.34 12.54 5.33
CA THR A 86 22.01 13.77 6.05
C THR A 86 20.59 14.23 5.76
N PHE A 87 19.84 14.49 6.81
CA PHE A 87 18.46 15.00 6.68
C PHE A 87 18.48 16.42 6.09
N PRO A 88 17.69 16.68 5.02
CA PRO A 88 17.74 17.97 4.34
C PRO A 88 17.28 19.12 5.23
N SER A 89 18.06 20.20 5.25
CA SER A 89 17.76 21.39 6.06
C SER A 89 16.44 22.07 5.68
N TRP A 90 16.02 21.98 4.42
CA TRP A 90 14.76 22.55 3.96
C TRP A 90 13.54 21.85 4.60
N ILE A 91 13.64 20.55 4.96
CA ILE A 91 12.57 19.84 5.69
C ILE A 91 12.58 20.26 7.16
N SER A 92 13.77 20.38 7.79
CA SER A 92 13.85 20.90 9.15
C SER A 92 13.23 22.29 9.25
N THR A 93 13.57 23.18 8.31
CA THR A 93 12.96 24.51 8.21
C THR A 93 11.45 24.44 8.01
N TYR A 94 10.96 23.54 7.15
CA TYR A 94 9.52 23.33 6.98
C TYR A 94 8.86 22.89 8.29
N ASN A 95 9.43 21.89 8.97
CA ASN A 95 8.92 21.40 10.26
C ASN A 95 8.90 22.48 11.35
N ASP A 96 9.88 23.37 11.36
CA ASP A 96 10.02 24.40 12.41
C ASP A 96 9.11 25.62 12.19
N TYR A 97 8.74 25.93 10.94
CA TYR A 97 8.00 27.17 10.62
C TYR A 97 6.68 26.95 9.90
N GLN A 98 6.46 25.78 9.26
CA GLN A 98 5.31 25.48 8.44
C GLN A 98 4.69 24.10 8.75
N GLY A 99 5.16 23.46 9.81
CA GLY A 99 4.76 22.11 10.18
C GLY A 99 3.25 21.94 10.38
N LEU A 100 2.79 20.73 10.24
CA LEU A 100 1.38 20.38 10.41
C LEU A 100 0.90 20.64 11.85
N ASP A 101 1.79 20.52 12.83
CA ASP A 101 1.52 20.77 14.24
C ASP A 101 1.01 22.20 14.52
N PHE A 102 1.45 23.20 13.73
CA PHE A 102 0.98 24.58 13.87
C PHE A 102 -0.43 24.82 13.33
N ARG A 103 -0.96 23.93 12.51
CA ARG A 103 -2.19 24.16 11.73
C ARG A 103 -3.31 23.17 12.04
N ILE A 104 -2.98 21.99 12.56
CA ILE A 104 -3.92 20.87 12.69
C ILE A 104 -5.12 21.24 13.58
N SER A 105 -4.92 22.06 14.62
CA SER A 105 -6.00 22.47 15.54
C SER A 105 -7.07 23.32 14.87
N ASP A 106 -6.70 24.07 13.84
CA ASP A 106 -7.62 24.95 13.10
C ASP A 106 -8.24 24.25 11.88
N MET A 107 -7.80 23.03 11.57
CA MET A 107 -8.29 22.28 10.42
C MET A 107 -9.66 21.68 10.69
N VAL A 108 -10.59 22.02 9.82
CA VAL A 108 -11.97 21.52 9.84
C VAL A 108 -12.31 20.96 8.48
N TRP A 109 -12.63 19.68 8.42
CA TRP A 109 -13.06 19.03 7.19
C TRP A 109 -14.58 18.96 7.14
N GLY A 110 -15.16 19.64 6.17
CA GLY A 110 -16.55 19.58 5.76
C GLY A 110 -16.65 19.42 4.24
N PRO A 111 -17.85 19.22 3.69
CA PRO A 111 -18.05 19.07 2.25
C PRO A 111 -17.45 20.23 1.46
N TYR A 112 -16.65 19.91 0.44
CA TYR A 112 -16.05 20.90 -0.47
C TYR A 112 -17.07 21.51 -1.42
N LEU A 113 -17.97 20.66 -1.93
CA LEU A 113 -19.07 21.07 -2.79
C LEU A 113 -20.38 21.15 -1.99
N PRO A 114 -21.41 21.84 -2.50
CA PRO A 114 -22.76 21.71 -1.96
C PRO A 114 -23.19 20.23 -1.93
N VAL A 115 -23.82 19.80 -0.84
CA VAL A 115 -24.20 18.38 -0.65
C VAL A 115 -25.03 17.81 -1.81
N THR A 116 -25.82 18.66 -2.46
CA THR A 116 -26.61 18.28 -3.64
C THR A 116 -25.80 17.93 -4.88
N ALA A 117 -24.51 18.26 -4.90
CA ALA A 117 -23.60 17.92 -5.99
C ALA A 117 -23.05 16.48 -5.88
N TYR A 118 -23.11 15.87 -4.70
CA TYR A 118 -22.67 14.50 -4.47
C TYR A 118 -23.75 13.51 -4.94
N LYS A 119 -23.48 12.74 -6.00
CA LYS A 119 -24.49 11.96 -6.73
C LYS A 119 -24.68 10.52 -6.25
N TYR A 120 -23.71 9.99 -5.51
CA TYR A 120 -23.67 8.57 -5.15
C TYR A 120 -24.13 8.31 -3.72
N LEU A 121 -25.04 9.15 -3.20
CA LEU A 121 -25.66 8.94 -1.91
C LEU A 121 -26.82 7.96 -2.07
N THR A 122 -26.85 6.92 -1.23
CA THR A 122 -28.01 6.04 -1.17
C THR A 122 -29.21 6.78 -0.59
N THR A 123 -30.41 6.47 -1.04
CA THR A 123 -31.65 7.06 -0.53
C THR A 123 -31.88 6.83 0.97
N GLU A 124 -31.17 5.89 1.57
CA GLU A 124 -31.19 5.57 3.00
C GLU A 124 -30.27 6.47 3.82
N THR A 125 -29.33 7.15 3.20
CA THR A 125 -28.37 8.01 3.89
C THR A 125 -29.02 9.31 4.31
N LYS A 126 -29.36 9.43 5.59
CA LYS A 126 -29.90 10.67 6.19
C LYS A 126 -28.82 11.74 6.47
N GLN A 127 -27.60 11.50 6.03
CA GLN A 127 -26.49 12.42 6.26
C GLN A 127 -26.60 13.63 5.34
N LEU A 128 -26.95 14.77 5.89
CA LEU A 128 -27.09 16.03 5.13
C LEU A 128 -25.79 16.81 5.03
N THR A 129 -24.84 16.56 5.92
CA THR A 129 -23.52 17.21 5.96
C THR A 129 -22.62 16.45 6.93
N PHE A 130 -21.32 16.75 6.92
CA PHE A 130 -20.38 16.28 7.91
C PHE A 130 -19.41 17.38 8.35
N LYS A 131 -18.80 17.19 9.52
CA LYS A 131 -17.77 18.07 10.06
C LYS A 131 -16.82 17.26 10.93
N HIS A 132 -15.54 17.20 10.54
CA HIS A 132 -14.48 16.55 11.30
C HIS A 132 -13.45 17.58 11.76
N ASN A 133 -13.14 17.58 13.03
CA ASN A 133 -12.04 18.34 13.62
C ASN A 133 -10.92 17.35 13.95
N PHE A 134 -9.69 17.82 13.82
CA PHE A 134 -8.49 17.03 14.15
C PHE A 134 -7.89 17.38 15.51
N ASP A 135 -8.50 18.34 16.22
CA ASP A 135 -8.14 18.69 17.58
C ASP A 135 -8.73 17.65 18.56
N ASP A 136 -8.07 16.49 18.66
CA ASP A 136 -8.49 15.40 19.55
C ASP A 136 -7.40 15.19 20.60
N GLU A 137 -7.76 15.27 21.87
CA GLU A 137 -6.91 14.99 23.04
C GLU A 137 -6.35 13.54 23.04
N ARG A 138 -6.90 12.66 22.22
CA ARG A 138 -6.52 11.24 22.08
C ARG A 138 -5.30 11.08 21.20
N LYS A 139 -4.16 11.58 21.39
CA LYS A 139 -2.84 11.22 20.76
C LYS A 139 -2.84 10.61 19.32
N GLN A 140 -3.98 10.67 18.57
CA GLN A 140 -4.15 10.05 17.25
C GLN A 140 -4.51 11.07 16.14
N LYS A 141 -4.46 12.37 16.46
CA LYS A 141 -4.91 13.43 15.54
C LYS A 141 -4.20 13.37 14.18
N TYR A 142 -2.90 13.15 14.15
CA TYR A 142 -2.13 13.05 12.92
C TYR A 142 -2.43 11.75 12.16
N ARG A 143 -2.63 10.64 12.87
CA ARG A 143 -3.02 9.37 12.25
C ARG A 143 -4.38 9.48 11.57
N ARG A 144 -5.35 10.13 12.21
CA ARG A 144 -6.66 10.39 11.60
C ARG A 144 -6.57 11.35 10.43
N LEU A 145 -5.76 12.40 10.52
CA LEU A 145 -5.53 13.32 9.41
C LEU A 145 -4.97 12.58 8.19
N LYS A 146 -4.07 11.63 8.37
CA LYS A 146 -3.48 10.84 7.28
C LYS A 146 -4.50 9.98 6.52
N THR A 147 -5.68 9.72 7.10
CA THR A 147 -6.81 9.05 6.43
C THR A 147 -7.85 10.05 5.91
N SER A 148 -7.49 11.32 5.78
CA SER A 148 -8.32 12.39 5.22
C SER A 148 -7.66 13.01 3.99
N PRO A 149 -8.40 13.77 3.16
CA PRO A 149 -7.82 14.47 2.01
C PRO A 149 -6.77 15.51 2.38
N TYR A 150 -6.74 16.00 3.61
CA TYR A 150 -5.72 16.95 4.08
C TYR A 150 -4.30 16.37 4.13
N ALA A 151 -4.16 15.02 4.14
CA ALA A 151 -2.86 14.39 3.94
C ALA A 151 -2.27 14.73 2.58
N ASN A 152 -3.11 14.87 1.56
CA ASN A 152 -2.70 15.19 0.19
C ASN A 152 -2.24 16.65 0.08
N ASP A 153 -2.90 17.54 0.78
CA ASP A 153 -2.48 18.96 0.87
C ASP A 153 -1.10 19.07 1.54
N GLU A 154 -0.84 18.26 2.57
CA GLU A 154 0.48 18.22 3.22
C GLU A 154 1.57 17.68 2.30
N VAL A 155 1.27 16.68 1.50
CA VAL A 155 2.20 16.19 0.46
C VAL A 155 2.52 17.31 -0.52
N ASN A 156 1.52 18.01 -1.06
CA ASN A 156 1.71 19.15 -1.97
C ASN A 156 2.56 20.27 -1.36
N ARG A 157 2.34 20.58 -0.09
CA ARG A 157 3.13 21.61 0.62
C ARG A 157 4.61 21.21 0.71
N LEU A 158 4.91 19.95 1.07
CA LEU A 158 6.29 19.49 1.11
C LEU A 158 6.91 19.39 -0.29
N VAL A 159 6.15 19.00 -1.31
CA VAL A 159 6.58 19.04 -2.72
C VAL A 159 6.97 20.45 -3.12
N ASN A 160 6.18 21.47 -2.77
CA ASN A 160 6.52 22.85 -3.06
C ASN A 160 7.83 23.29 -2.38
N ALA A 161 8.04 22.89 -1.12
CA ALA A 161 9.31 23.14 -0.42
C ALA A 161 10.49 22.42 -1.10
N CYS A 162 10.31 21.17 -1.53
CA CYS A 162 11.29 20.39 -2.29
C CYS A 162 11.70 21.09 -3.58
N LEU A 163 10.73 21.43 -4.44
CA LEU A 163 10.98 22.11 -5.73
C LEU A 163 11.66 23.47 -5.60
N ASN A 164 11.40 24.18 -4.50
CA ASN A 164 12.05 25.46 -4.24
C ASN A 164 13.48 25.33 -3.71
N SER A 165 13.79 24.24 -3.00
CA SER A 165 15.02 24.08 -2.24
C SER A 165 16.04 23.12 -2.85
N THR A 166 15.65 22.38 -3.89
CA THR A 166 16.51 21.38 -4.55
C THR A 166 16.75 21.73 -6.02
N SER A 167 17.62 20.95 -6.67
CA SER A 167 17.89 21.05 -8.11
C SER A 167 16.95 20.19 -8.97
N ILE A 168 15.99 19.51 -8.37
CA ILE A 168 15.10 18.61 -9.09
C ILE A 168 14.43 19.30 -10.29
N GLY A 169 14.55 18.70 -11.47
CA GLY A 169 14.01 19.19 -12.74
C GLY A 169 14.70 20.45 -13.30
N LYS A 170 15.89 20.85 -12.79
CA LYS A 170 16.58 22.09 -13.20
C LYS A 170 17.79 21.87 -14.11
N ASP A 171 18.15 20.64 -14.37
CA ASP A 171 19.29 20.29 -15.25
C ASP A 171 18.84 19.32 -16.36
N ASN A 172 19.82 18.70 -17.06
CA ASN A 172 19.56 17.75 -18.16
C ASN A 172 19.57 16.29 -17.69
N VAL A 173 19.78 16.03 -16.39
CA VAL A 173 19.72 14.69 -15.82
C VAL A 173 18.27 14.40 -15.42
N PRO A 174 17.70 13.27 -15.82
CA PRO A 174 16.33 12.93 -15.38
C PRO A 174 16.31 12.66 -13.87
N ASP A 175 15.35 13.29 -13.21
CA ASP A 175 15.09 13.15 -11.78
C ASP A 175 13.83 12.34 -11.53
N LEU A 176 13.61 11.87 -10.31
CA LEU A 176 12.40 11.16 -9.92
C LEU A 176 11.84 11.66 -8.59
N LEU A 177 10.59 12.08 -8.61
CA LEU A 177 9.81 12.40 -7.42
C LEU A 177 8.66 11.42 -7.29
N SER A 178 8.75 10.50 -6.32
CA SER A 178 7.68 9.56 -6.00
C SER A 178 6.76 10.14 -4.94
N LEU A 179 5.46 10.23 -5.26
CA LEU A 179 4.45 10.78 -4.38
C LEU A 179 3.38 9.74 -4.08
N ALA A 180 2.89 9.71 -2.85
CA ALA A 180 1.69 8.96 -2.50
C ALA A 180 0.61 9.89 -1.95
N TYR A 181 -0.60 9.72 -2.47
CA TYR A 181 -1.80 10.41 -2.02
C TYR A 181 -2.76 9.44 -1.38
N TYR A 182 -3.53 9.92 -0.42
CA TYR A 182 -4.57 9.13 0.21
C TYR A 182 -5.90 9.28 -0.55
N ALA A 183 -6.47 8.16 -0.95
CA ALA A 183 -7.77 8.08 -1.62
C ALA A 183 -8.67 7.00 -0.99
N GLY A 184 -8.45 6.69 0.27
CA GLY A 184 -9.16 5.65 1.01
C GLY A 184 -10.27 6.17 1.91
N ASN A 185 -10.75 5.29 2.77
CA ASN A 185 -11.81 5.57 3.73
C ASN A 185 -11.30 6.31 4.96
N TYR A 186 -11.98 7.38 5.33
CA TYR A 186 -11.64 8.11 6.55
C TYR A 186 -11.76 7.23 7.78
N ASP A 187 -10.72 7.27 8.63
CA ASP A 187 -10.62 6.52 9.88
C ASP A 187 -10.89 5.02 9.70
N HIS A 188 -10.58 4.49 8.48
CA HIS A 188 -10.81 3.10 8.06
C HIS A 188 -12.27 2.63 8.16
N LYS A 189 -13.22 3.55 8.23
CA LYS A 189 -14.64 3.23 8.24
C LYS A 189 -15.14 2.85 6.86
N SER A 190 -16.23 2.07 6.81
CA SER A 190 -16.77 1.63 5.53
C SER A 190 -17.35 2.79 4.71
N PRO A 191 -17.38 2.70 3.37
CA PRO A 191 -18.01 3.70 2.52
C PRO A 191 -19.50 3.88 2.78
N SER A 192 -20.18 2.90 3.31
CA SER A 192 -21.61 3.00 3.68
C SER A 192 -21.82 3.79 4.97
N GLU A 193 -20.84 3.77 5.87
CA GLU A 193 -20.89 4.59 7.09
C GLU A 193 -20.63 6.06 6.81
N LEU A 194 -19.70 6.36 5.87
CA LEU A 194 -19.23 7.71 5.55
C LEU A 194 -19.22 7.99 4.04
N PRO A 195 -20.38 7.92 3.36
CA PRO A 195 -20.46 8.03 1.91
C PRO A 195 -20.16 9.44 1.37
N LEU A 196 -20.44 10.50 2.13
CA LEU A 196 -20.10 11.87 1.76
C LEU A 196 -18.61 12.12 1.86
N GLU A 197 -17.98 11.70 2.94
CA GLU A 197 -16.55 11.81 3.16
C GLU A 197 -15.76 11.10 2.07
N MET A 198 -16.23 9.93 1.64
CA MET A 198 -15.59 9.21 0.55
C MET A 198 -15.63 9.98 -0.75
N GLN A 199 -16.78 10.51 -1.14
CA GLN A 199 -16.90 11.31 -2.37
C GLN A 199 -16.13 12.61 -2.27
N ASP A 200 -16.17 13.29 -1.11
CA ASP A 200 -15.41 14.53 -0.87
C ASP A 200 -13.90 14.28 -0.95
N THR A 201 -13.44 13.13 -0.47
CA THR A 201 -12.02 12.73 -0.60
C THR A 201 -11.59 12.71 -2.07
N TYR A 202 -12.39 12.14 -2.97
CA TYR A 202 -12.06 12.12 -4.40
C TYR A 202 -12.14 13.51 -5.06
N VAL A 203 -13.11 14.34 -4.69
CA VAL A 203 -13.20 15.73 -5.18
C VAL A 203 -11.96 16.53 -4.78
N ARG A 204 -11.53 16.39 -3.52
CA ARG A 204 -10.33 17.07 -3.03
C ARG A 204 -9.04 16.49 -3.60
N LEU A 205 -9.00 15.18 -3.85
CA LEU A 205 -7.86 14.53 -4.52
C LEU A 205 -7.66 15.09 -5.93
N ASP A 206 -8.75 15.26 -6.68
CA ASP A 206 -8.70 15.87 -8.01
C ASP A 206 -8.09 17.29 -7.95
N ASN A 207 -8.56 18.12 -7.01
CA ASN A 207 -7.98 19.44 -6.78
C ASN A 207 -6.49 19.38 -6.38
N SER A 208 -6.11 18.48 -5.47
CA SER A 208 -4.71 18.33 -5.06
C SER A 208 -3.81 17.91 -6.23
N ILE A 209 -4.30 17.06 -7.13
CA ILE A 209 -3.58 16.67 -8.36
C ILE A 209 -3.48 17.88 -9.32
N ALA A 210 -4.56 18.64 -9.49
CA ALA A 210 -4.53 19.85 -10.32
C ALA A 210 -3.51 20.87 -9.80
N GLU A 211 -3.49 21.13 -8.50
CA GLU A 211 -2.50 21.99 -7.86
C GLU A 211 -1.06 21.49 -8.06
N LEU A 212 -0.84 20.17 -7.96
CA LEU A 212 0.46 19.56 -8.24
C LEU A 212 0.89 19.81 -9.69
N LEU A 213 0.00 19.55 -10.66
CA LEU A 213 0.29 19.77 -12.08
C LEU A 213 0.64 21.23 -12.36
N ASP A 214 -0.13 22.18 -11.82
CA ASP A 214 0.14 23.62 -11.93
C ASP A 214 1.48 24.03 -11.29
N MET A 215 1.80 23.45 -10.16
CA MET A 215 3.08 23.69 -9.47
C MET A 215 4.26 23.20 -10.30
N ILE A 216 4.17 22.00 -10.84
CA ILE A 216 5.24 21.41 -11.68
C ILE A 216 5.35 22.18 -13.01
N ASP A 217 4.23 22.56 -13.63
CA ASP A 217 4.29 23.33 -14.87
C ASP A 217 5.01 24.67 -14.68
N ARG A 218 4.75 25.36 -13.60
CA ARG A 218 5.42 26.63 -13.28
C ARG A 218 6.92 26.48 -12.94
N LYS A 219 7.33 25.34 -12.37
CA LYS A 219 8.70 25.15 -11.87
C LYS A 219 9.62 24.41 -12.83
N VAL A 220 9.10 23.44 -13.55
CA VAL A 220 9.84 22.50 -14.42
C VAL A 220 9.30 22.54 -15.85
N GLY A 221 8.00 22.73 -16.03
CA GLY A 221 7.28 22.63 -17.30
C GLY A 221 6.74 21.23 -17.54
N LEU A 222 5.45 21.12 -17.91
CA LEU A 222 4.83 19.82 -18.22
C LEU A 222 5.44 19.13 -19.44
N HIS A 223 5.99 19.89 -20.38
CA HIS A 223 6.69 19.33 -21.56
C HIS A 223 8.01 18.64 -21.20
N ASN A 224 8.60 18.97 -20.04
CA ASN A 224 9.82 18.34 -19.52
C ASN A 224 9.50 17.24 -18.50
N THR A 225 8.23 17.03 -18.17
CA THR A 225 7.82 16.13 -17.08
C THR A 225 6.96 15.01 -17.63
N LEU A 226 7.20 13.80 -17.17
CA LEU A 226 6.31 12.65 -17.34
C LEU A 226 5.64 12.33 -16.02
N PHE A 227 4.32 12.55 -15.97
CA PHE A 227 3.50 12.05 -14.87
C PHE A 227 2.95 10.68 -15.20
N PHE A 228 3.03 9.77 -14.26
CA PHE A 228 2.25 8.54 -14.28
C PHE A 228 1.53 8.40 -12.93
N ILE A 229 0.22 8.28 -13.01
CA ILE A 229 -0.66 8.21 -11.84
C ILE A 229 -1.36 6.86 -11.88
N THR A 230 -1.27 6.10 -10.81
CA THR A 230 -1.95 4.83 -10.66
C THR A 230 -2.36 4.60 -9.21
N SER A 231 -3.24 3.63 -8.98
CA SER A 231 -3.64 3.23 -7.64
C SER A 231 -2.78 2.07 -7.15
N THR A 232 -2.52 2.04 -5.85
CA THR A 232 -1.84 0.92 -5.17
C THR A 232 -2.83 -0.08 -4.55
N GLY A 233 -4.11 0.18 -4.65
CA GLY A 233 -5.16 -0.66 -4.08
C GLY A 233 -6.55 -0.19 -4.48
N TYR A 234 -7.54 -0.65 -3.76
CA TYR A 234 -8.93 -0.27 -3.93
C TYR A 234 -9.60 -0.13 -2.56
N THR A 235 -10.66 0.64 -2.52
CA THR A 235 -11.55 0.71 -1.37
C THR A 235 -12.55 -0.44 -1.46
N ASP A 236 -12.67 -1.24 -0.40
CA ASP A 236 -13.68 -2.28 -0.34
C ASP A 236 -15.06 -1.61 -0.20
N PRO A 237 -15.94 -1.69 -1.21
CA PRO A 237 -17.34 -1.44 -0.96
C PRO A 237 -17.86 -2.57 -0.06
N GLU A 238 -18.81 -2.27 0.79
CA GLU A 238 -19.53 -3.32 1.50
C GLU A 238 -20.10 -4.32 0.52
N PRO A 239 -20.20 -5.61 0.92
CA PRO A 239 -20.91 -6.59 0.09
C PRO A 239 -22.31 -6.03 -0.17
N ALA A 240 -22.64 -5.82 -1.42
CA ALA A 240 -23.99 -5.45 -1.81
C ALA A 240 -24.93 -6.54 -1.29
N ASP A 241 -25.66 -6.25 -0.23
CA ASP A 241 -26.72 -7.04 0.40
C ASP A 241 -26.68 -8.56 0.10
N PRO A 242 -25.66 -9.30 0.60
CA PRO A 242 -25.55 -10.74 0.35
C PRO A 242 -26.82 -11.52 0.70
N PRO A 243 -27.59 -11.15 1.76
CA PRO A 243 -28.85 -11.81 2.08
C PRO A 243 -29.90 -11.70 0.99
N GLN A 244 -29.97 -10.57 0.26
CA GLN A 244 -30.92 -10.34 -0.81
C GLN A 244 -30.75 -11.32 -1.99
N TYR A 245 -29.47 -11.66 -2.28
CA TYR A 245 -29.10 -12.54 -3.40
C TYR A 245 -28.85 -13.99 -2.96
N LYS A 246 -29.05 -14.33 -1.67
CA LYS A 246 -28.73 -15.64 -1.10
C LYS A 246 -27.30 -16.10 -1.32
N ILE A 247 -26.37 -15.14 -1.43
CA ILE A 247 -24.94 -15.42 -1.53
C ILE A 247 -24.44 -15.73 -0.12
N PRO A 248 -23.82 -16.89 0.13
CA PRO A 248 -23.25 -17.20 1.42
C PRO A 248 -22.20 -16.14 1.78
N SER A 249 -22.37 -15.47 2.89
CA SER A 249 -21.46 -14.46 3.40
C SER A 249 -21.31 -14.59 4.92
N GLY A 250 -20.25 -14.03 5.47
CA GLY A 250 -20.01 -14.09 6.89
C GLY A 250 -18.68 -13.43 7.26
N GLU A 251 -18.33 -13.55 8.52
CA GLU A 251 -17.06 -13.06 9.04
C GLU A 251 -16.13 -14.24 9.31
N PHE A 252 -14.89 -14.12 8.80
CA PHE A 252 -13.84 -15.10 9.01
C PHE A 252 -12.84 -14.59 10.05
N TYR A 253 -12.64 -15.38 11.10
CA TYR A 253 -11.74 -15.08 12.22
C TYR A 253 -10.61 -16.11 12.27
N ILE A 254 -9.40 -15.70 11.91
CA ILE A 254 -8.21 -16.57 11.92
C ILE A 254 -7.89 -17.10 13.32
N GLN A 255 -8.11 -16.31 14.36
CA GLN A 255 -7.86 -16.69 15.74
C GLN A 255 -8.66 -17.93 16.14
N ARG A 256 -9.95 -18.00 15.75
CA ARG A 256 -10.79 -19.17 16.04
C ARG A 256 -10.26 -20.44 15.33
N CYS A 257 -9.88 -20.30 14.07
CA CYS A 257 -9.30 -21.39 13.29
C CYS A 257 -8.00 -21.91 13.92
N SER A 258 -7.11 -20.98 14.34
CA SER A 258 -5.85 -21.29 15.00
C SER A 258 -6.04 -22.02 16.33
N ALA A 259 -6.95 -21.53 17.18
CA ALA A 259 -7.23 -22.15 18.47
C ALA A 259 -7.79 -23.57 18.32
N LEU A 260 -8.75 -23.76 17.42
CA LEU A 260 -9.35 -25.06 17.17
C LEU A 260 -8.37 -26.03 16.49
N LEU A 261 -7.52 -25.54 15.58
CA LEU A 261 -6.44 -26.35 15.00
C LEU A 261 -5.47 -26.82 16.08
N ASN A 262 -5.09 -25.97 17.01
CA ASN A 262 -4.22 -26.35 18.12
C ASN A 262 -4.82 -27.45 18.98
N LEU A 263 -6.11 -27.34 19.30
CA LEU A 263 -6.83 -28.39 20.06
C LEU A 263 -6.91 -29.70 19.28
N TYR A 264 -7.18 -29.64 17.99
CA TYR A 264 -7.22 -30.81 17.11
C TYR A 264 -5.89 -31.53 17.06
N LEU A 265 -4.79 -30.82 16.86
CA LEU A 265 -3.45 -31.40 16.83
C LEU A 265 -3.04 -31.96 18.20
N ALA A 266 -3.41 -31.29 19.31
CA ALA A 266 -3.17 -31.77 20.65
C ALA A 266 -3.93 -33.06 20.96
N ALA A 267 -5.13 -33.21 20.44
CA ALA A 267 -5.91 -34.46 20.58
C ALA A 267 -5.26 -35.65 19.86
N ILE A 268 -4.58 -35.42 18.72
CA ILE A 268 -3.95 -36.47 17.93
C ILE A 268 -2.55 -36.81 18.45
N TYR A 269 -1.72 -35.78 18.71
CA TYR A 269 -0.30 -35.90 18.96
C TYR A 269 0.07 -35.71 20.44
N GLY A 270 -0.92 -35.57 21.30
CA GLY A 270 -0.73 -35.32 22.73
C GLY A 270 -0.58 -33.84 23.05
N GLU A 271 -0.66 -33.52 24.31
CA GLU A 271 -0.65 -32.13 24.83
C GLU A 271 0.51 -31.31 24.29
N GLY A 272 0.24 -30.07 23.84
CA GLY A 272 1.24 -29.14 23.34
C GLY A 272 0.65 -27.96 22.58
N GLN A 273 1.47 -26.93 22.39
CA GLN A 273 1.16 -25.73 21.62
C GLN A 273 1.71 -25.91 20.18
N TYR A 274 0.92 -26.51 19.31
CA TYR A 274 1.30 -26.82 17.91
C TYR A 274 1.20 -25.63 16.98
N VAL A 275 0.28 -24.68 17.27
CA VAL A 275 0.16 -23.43 16.55
C VAL A 275 0.90 -22.34 17.35
N GLU A 276 2.00 -21.83 16.82
CA GLU A 276 2.83 -20.82 17.48
C GLU A 276 2.23 -19.43 17.35
N ALA A 277 1.71 -19.09 16.16
CA ALA A 277 1.09 -17.79 15.87
C ALA A 277 0.15 -17.86 14.66
N HIS A 278 -0.58 -16.78 14.45
CA HIS A 278 -1.34 -16.52 13.23
C HIS A 278 -1.23 -15.04 12.87
N HIS A 279 -1.34 -14.74 11.57
CA HIS A 279 -1.37 -13.37 11.08
C HIS A 279 -2.18 -13.31 9.78
N GLU A 280 -3.19 -12.44 9.73
CA GLU A 280 -4.12 -12.31 8.60
C GLU A 280 -4.77 -13.65 8.19
N GLN A 281 -4.28 -14.30 7.15
CA GLN A 281 -4.75 -15.59 6.64
C GLN A 281 -3.69 -16.69 6.78
N GLU A 282 -2.62 -16.42 7.50
CA GLU A 282 -1.51 -17.36 7.71
C GLU A 282 -1.49 -17.94 9.12
N ILE A 283 -1.16 -19.23 9.22
CA ILE A 283 -0.93 -19.94 10.47
C ILE A 283 0.50 -20.45 10.50
N TYR A 284 1.16 -20.21 11.63
CA TYR A 284 2.55 -20.60 11.89
C TYR A 284 2.56 -21.75 12.89
N LEU A 285 3.15 -22.88 12.49
CA LEU A 285 3.28 -24.07 13.33
C LEU A 285 4.53 -23.99 14.23
N ASN A 286 4.47 -24.64 15.37
CA ASN A 286 5.59 -24.72 16.30
C ASN A 286 6.56 -25.82 15.84
N HIS A 287 7.49 -25.46 14.97
CA HIS A 287 8.50 -26.38 14.43
C HIS A 287 9.34 -27.05 15.52
N LYS A 288 9.68 -26.33 16.60
CA LYS A 288 10.45 -26.87 17.72
C LYS A 288 9.72 -28.00 18.43
N LEU A 289 8.44 -27.82 18.71
CA LEU A 289 7.62 -28.84 19.34
C LEU A 289 7.47 -30.07 18.43
N ILE A 290 7.24 -29.84 17.12
CA ILE A 290 7.12 -30.90 16.11
C ILE A 290 8.40 -31.73 16.04
N GLU A 291 9.55 -31.06 16.01
CA GLU A 291 10.87 -31.71 16.00
C GLU A 291 11.16 -32.47 17.33
N GLN A 292 10.91 -31.84 18.47
CA GLN A 292 11.08 -32.47 19.79
C GLN A 292 10.26 -33.74 19.96
N LYS A 293 9.05 -33.75 19.41
CA LYS A 293 8.16 -34.92 19.45
C LYS A 293 8.43 -35.90 18.29
N GLN A 294 9.41 -35.63 17.44
CA GLN A 294 9.75 -36.44 16.25
C GLN A 294 8.56 -36.72 15.33
N LEU A 295 7.67 -35.74 15.18
CA LEU A 295 6.47 -35.87 14.36
C LEU A 295 6.76 -35.60 12.89
N ASN A 296 6.01 -36.26 12.01
CA ASN A 296 6.11 -36.03 10.59
C ASN A 296 5.44 -34.70 10.20
N TYR A 297 6.27 -33.72 9.87
CA TYR A 297 5.82 -32.39 9.49
C TYR A 297 4.86 -32.38 8.28
N THR A 298 5.15 -33.20 7.26
CA THR A 298 4.29 -33.33 6.07
C THR A 298 2.89 -33.86 6.44
N GLU A 299 2.83 -34.84 7.36
CA GLU A 299 1.55 -35.35 7.85
C GLU A 299 0.78 -34.31 8.64
N ILE A 300 1.46 -33.52 9.48
CA ILE A 300 0.83 -32.42 10.22
C ILE A 300 0.25 -31.38 9.26
N LEU A 301 0.99 -30.98 8.22
CA LEU A 301 0.49 -30.05 7.19
C LEU A 301 -0.76 -30.59 6.48
N ALA A 302 -0.75 -31.87 6.10
CA ALA A 302 -1.90 -32.51 5.43
C ALA A 302 -3.12 -32.53 6.34
N ARG A 303 -2.99 -33.05 7.58
CA ARG A 303 -4.08 -33.09 8.56
C ARG A 303 -4.62 -31.71 8.92
N SER A 304 -3.73 -30.73 9.07
CA SER A 304 -4.11 -29.33 9.34
C SER A 304 -4.91 -28.76 8.19
N SER A 305 -4.50 -28.99 6.95
CA SER A 305 -5.23 -28.53 5.75
C SER A 305 -6.60 -29.19 5.64
N GLU A 306 -6.70 -30.49 5.85
CA GLU A 306 -7.96 -31.25 5.85
C GLU A 306 -8.92 -30.78 6.95
N PHE A 307 -8.41 -30.43 8.11
CA PHE A 307 -9.20 -29.90 9.21
C PHE A 307 -9.70 -28.48 8.92
N LEU A 308 -8.84 -27.59 8.47
CA LEU A 308 -9.16 -26.18 8.27
C LEU A 308 -10.11 -25.95 7.09
N VAL A 309 -10.07 -26.78 6.05
CA VAL A 309 -10.98 -26.64 4.90
C VAL A 309 -12.45 -26.86 5.27
N GLN A 310 -12.72 -27.49 6.42
CA GLN A 310 -14.09 -27.73 6.92
C GLN A 310 -14.73 -26.52 7.58
N PHE A 311 -13.97 -25.44 7.82
CA PHE A 311 -14.51 -24.25 8.46
C PHE A 311 -15.37 -23.43 7.49
N SER A 312 -16.44 -22.87 8.03
CA SER A 312 -17.28 -21.95 7.27
C SER A 312 -16.46 -20.76 6.78
N GLY A 313 -16.62 -20.42 5.50
CA GLY A 313 -15.90 -19.33 4.87
C GLY A 313 -14.53 -19.69 4.30
N VAL A 314 -14.02 -20.88 4.56
CA VAL A 314 -12.77 -21.38 3.96
C VAL A 314 -13.05 -21.96 2.58
N LYS A 315 -12.35 -21.47 1.56
CA LYS A 315 -12.40 -21.98 0.18
C LYS A 315 -11.38 -23.08 -0.04
N ASP A 316 -10.14 -22.86 0.37
CA ASP A 316 -9.03 -23.80 0.27
C ASP A 316 -7.94 -23.48 1.31
N VAL A 317 -7.04 -24.41 1.55
CA VAL A 317 -5.88 -24.26 2.43
C VAL A 317 -4.63 -24.69 1.69
N TYR A 318 -3.65 -23.80 1.63
CA TYR A 318 -2.38 -24.03 0.98
C TYR A 318 -1.29 -24.21 2.03
N SER A 319 -0.74 -25.40 2.12
CA SER A 319 0.45 -25.63 2.93
C SER A 319 1.71 -25.08 2.23
N SER A 320 2.74 -24.75 3.03
CA SER A 320 4.05 -24.35 2.53
C SER A 320 4.61 -25.34 1.50
N GLN A 321 4.43 -26.62 1.73
CA GLN A 321 4.84 -27.68 0.81
C GLN A 321 4.05 -27.64 -0.51
N ARG A 322 2.70 -27.46 -0.44
CA ARG A 322 1.87 -27.35 -1.64
C ARG A 322 2.23 -26.12 -2.48
N LEU A 323 2.58 -25.00 -1.84
CA LEU A 323 3.03 -23.78 -2.54
C LEU A 323 4.38 -23.96 -3.22
N GLN A 324 5.29 -24.74 -2.64
CA GLN A 324 6.61 -24.99 -3.22
C GLN A 324 6.58 -26.03 -4.35
N LEU A 325 5.83 -27.10 -4.20
CA LEU A 325 5.84 -28.28 -5.07
C LEU A 325 4.60 -28.39 -5.98
N GLY A 326 3.55 -27.60 -5.72
CA GLY A 326 2.27 -27.73 -6.38
C GLY A 326 2.26 -27.30 -7.85
N SER A 327 1.28 -27.82 -8.58
CA SER A 327 1.01 -27.45 -9.97
C SER A 327 0.59 -25.98 -10.09
N TRP A 328 0.95 -25.36 -11.21
CA TRP A 328 0.62 -23.98 -11.50
C TRP A 328 -0.85 -23.83 -11.89
N THR A 329 -1.61 -23.19 -11.03
CA THR A 329 -2.94 -22.64 -11.36
C THR A 329 -2.91 -21.13 -11.13
N PRO A 330 -3.78 -20.33 -11.78
CA PRO A 330 -3.79 -18.88 -11.58
C PRO A 330 -3.92 -18.44 -10.11
N THR A 331 -4.66 -19.20 -9.30
CA THR A 331 -4.83 -18.92 -7.87
C THR A 331 -3.58 -19.23 -7.07
N ILE A 332 -3.00 -20.41 -7.28
CA ILE A 332 -1.75 -20.82 -6.61
C ILE A 332 -0.63 -19.85 -6.98
N ASP A 333 -0.56 -19.40 -8.22
CA ASP A 333 0.46 -18.46 -8.69
C ASP A 333 0.42 -17.13 -7.91
N LYS A 334 -0.77 -16.58 -7.68
CA LYS A 334 -0.92 -15.37 -6.85
C LYS A 334 -0.39 -15.56 -5.42
N ILE A 335 -0.76 -16.66 -4.76
CA ILE A 335 -0.35 -16.94 -3.39
C ILE A 335 1.15 -17.19 -3.34
N LYS A 336 1.68 -17.95 -4.31
CA LYS A 336 3.11 -18.27 -4.44
C LYS A 336 3.97 -17.02 -4.64
N ASN A 337 3.49 -16.04 -5.40
CA ASN A 337 4.19 -14.77 -5.60
C ASN A 337 4.28 -13.93 -4.31
N SER A 338 3.40 -14.17 -3.35
CA SER A 338 3.43 -13.54 -2.02
C SER A 338 4.15 -14.39 -0.97
N TYR A 339 4.45 -15.66 -1.27
CA TYR A 339 5.05 -16.60 -0.33
C TYR A 339 6.57 -16.44 -0.26
N ASN A 340 7.08 -16.28 0.96
CA ASN A 340 8.51 -16.29 1.25
C ASN A 340 8.81 -17.36 2.34
N PRO A 341 9.59 -18.42 2.02
CA PRO A 341 9.87 -19.51 2.97
C PRO A 341 10.49 -19.08 4.30
N ALA A 342 11.12 -17.90 4.35
CA ALA A 342 11.79 -17.39 5.55
C ALA A 342 10.84 -16.68 6.53
N CYS A 343 9.65 -16.27 6.09
CA CYS A 343 8.76 -15.45 6.92
C CYS A 343 7.27 -15.72 6.74
N SER A 344 6.83 -16.37 5.66
CA SER A 344 5.43 -16.76 5.49
C SER A 344 5.05 -17.94 6.38
N GLY A 345 3.76 -18.04 6.71
CA GLY A 345 3.22 -19.12 7.52
C GLY A 345 3.29 -20.49 6.84
N ASP A 346 3.13 -21.52 7.65
CA ASP A 346 3.11 -22.91 7.19
C ASP A 346 1.83 -23.28 6.43
N LEU A 347 0.74 -22.59 6.77
CA LEU A 347 -0.58 -22.75 6.16
C LEU A 347 -1.14 -21.37 5.79
N TRP A 348 -1.61 -21.25 4.55
CA TRP A 348 -2.30 -20.08 4.07
C TRP A 348 -3.78 -20.43 3.77
N ILE A 349 -4.72 -19.67 4.33
CA ILE A 349 -6.15 -19.94 4.22
C ILE A 349 -6.76 -19.03 3.15
N GLU A 350 -7.30 -19.63 2.10
CA GLU A 350 -8.10 -18.92 1.10
C GLU A 350 -9.54 -18.84 1.60
N VAL A 351 -10.00 -17.60 1.80
CA VAL A 351 -11.37 -17.34 2.27
C VAL A 351 -12.30 -17.15 1.06
N LEU A 352 -13.52 -17.62 1.17
CA LEU A 352 -14.54 -17.51 0.11
C LEU A 352 -14.81 -16.04 -0.25
N PRO A 353 -15.02 -15.73 -1.55
CA PRO A 353 -15.48 -14.42 -1.98
C PRO A 353 -16.79 -14.02 -1.29
N GLY A 354 -16.90 -12.73 -0.93
CA GLY A 354 -18.06 -12.22 -0.20
C GLY A 354 -17.96 -12.35 1.32
N TRP A 355 -16.99 -13.12 1.84
CA TRP A 355 -16.70 -13.17 3.27
C TRP A 355 -15.77 -12.05 3.69
N SER A 356 -15.92 -11.56 4.90
CA SER A 356 -15.06 -10.53 5.49
C SER A 356 -13.99 -11.16 6.39
N VAL A 357 -12.74 -10.94 6.10
CA VAL A 357 -11.64 -11.26 7.01
C VAL A 357 -11.56 -10.17 8.07
N VAL A 358 -11.73 -10.56 9.33
CA VAL A 358 -11.74 -9.64 10.47
C VAL A 358 -10.39 -9.65 11.16
N ARG A 359 -9.79 -8.48 11.34
CA ARG A 359 -8.60 -8.26 12.17
C ARG A 359 -9.05 -7.95 13.59
N GLU A 360 -8.89 -8.89 14.51
CA GLU A 360 -9.46 -8.81 15.85
C GLU A 360 -8.96 -7.64 16.70
N HIS A 361 -7.72 -7.17 16.45
CA HIS A 361 -7.14 -6.08 17.24
C HIS A 361 -7.49 -4.67 16.72
N SER A 362 -7.83 -4.54 15.44
CA SER A 362 -8.16 -3.24 14.82
C SER A 362 -9.63 -3.09 14.49
N LEU A 363 -10.40 -4.19 14.57
CA LEU A 363 -11.78 -4.30 14.05
C LEU A 363 -11.89 -4.01 12.55
N ASP A 364 -10.75 -3.92 11.85
CA ASP A 364 -10.74 -3.75 10.40
C ASP A 364 -11.29 -4.99 9.74
N LYS A 365 -12.19 -4.78 8.78
CA LYS A 365 -12.77 -5.85 7.97
C LYS A 365 -12.34 -5.67 6.53
N ARG A 366 -11.87 -6.75 5.91
CA ARG A 366 -11.56 -6.78 4.49
C ARG A 366 -12.42 -7.83 3.79
N VAL A 367 -13.27 -7.39 2.86
CA VAL A 367 -14.09 -8.31 2.04
C VAL A 367 -13.22 -9.01 1.00
N VAL A 368 -13.31 -10.33 0.96
CA VAL A 368 -12.58 -11.13 -0.03
C VAL A 368 -13.30 -11.07 -1.38
N ARG A 369 -12.56 -10.78 -2.44
CA ARG A 369 -13.04 -10.68 -3.81
C ARG A 369 -12.28 -11.60 -4.73
N GLU A 370 -12.97 -12.20 -5.67
CA GLU A 370 -12.38 -13.01 -6.73
C GLU A 370 -12.04 -12.15 -7.95
N ALA A 371 -12.86 -11.13 -8.22
CA ALA A 371 -12.67 -10.22 -9.34
C ALA A 371 -11.53 -9.22 -9.06
N TYR A 372 -10.79 -8.90 -10.11
CA TYR A 372 -9.81 -7.80 -10.05
C TYR A 372 -10.55 -6.47 -9.96
N ALA A 373 -10.14 -5.62 -9.02
CA ALA A 373 -10.51 -4.21 -9.06
C ALA A 373 -9.62 -3.52 -10.08
N SER A 374 -10.22 -2.95 -11.12
CA SER A 374 -9.49 -2.12 -12.08
C SER A 374 -9.25 -0.74 -11.50
N SER A 375 -8.04 -0.23 -11.65
CA SER A 375 -7.68 1.13 -11.31
C SER A 375 -7.20 1.88 -12.55
N PRO A 376 -7.40 3.21 -12.63
CA PRO A 376 -6.92 3.98 -13.76
C PRO A 376 -5.38 4.03 -13.76
N LEU A 377 -4.81 4.03 -14.95
CA LEU A 377 -3.43 4.43 -15.21
C LEU A 377 -3.47 5.66 -16.10
N VAL A 378 -2.98 6.77 -15.59
CA VAL A 378 -2.96 8.05 -16.32
C VAL A 378 -1.51 8.46 -16.58
N LEU A 379 -1.21 8.78 -17.82
CA LEU A 379 0.08 9.32 -18.27
C LEU A 379 -0.14 10.73 -18.81
N VAL A 380 0.61 11.70 -18.30
CA VAL A 380 0.49 13.11 -18.69
C VAL A 380 1.88 13.73 -18.89
N GLY A 381 1.99 14.59 -19.87
CA GLY A 381 3.23 15.35 -20.14
C GLY A 381 4.06 14.77 -21.27
N TRP A 382 5.27 15.27 -21.42
CA TRP A 382 6.26 14.86 -22.43
C TRP A 382 5.71 14.67 -23.85
N ASN A 383 4.89 15.63 -24.29
CA ASN A 383 4.27 15.63 -25.64
C ASN A 383 3.39 14.40 -25.94
N MET A 384 2.79 13.79 -24.94
CA MET A 384 1.82 12.71 -25.16
C MET A 384 0.56 13.24 -25.82
N LYS A 385 0.04 12.50 -26.78
CA LYS A 385 -1.25 12.82 -27.40
C LYS A 385 -2.38 12.28 -26.52
N PRO A 386 -3.50 13.01 -26.38
CA PRO A 386 -4.66 12.49 -25.69
C PRO A 386 -5.18 11.21 -26.36
N GLU A 387 -5.24 10.13 -25.62
CA GLU A 387 -5.76 8.83 -26.06
C GLU A 387 -6.38 8.10 -24.88
N ILE A 388 -7.48 7.40 -25.10
CA ILE A 388 -8.11 6.52 -24.09
C ILE A 388 -7.88 5.08 -24.54
N ILE A 389 -7.18 4.31 -23.71
CA ILE A 389 -6.87 2.90 -23.97
C ILE A 389 -7.76 2.04 -23.08
N HIS A 390 -8.60 1.23 -23.68
CA HIS A 390 -9.52 0.33 -22.97
C HIS A 390 -8.93 -1.06 -22.67
N THR A 391 -7.76 -1.36 -23.23
CA THR A 391 -7.10 -2.66 -22.99
C THR A 391 -6.52 -2.70 -21.57
N PRO A 392 -6.92 -3.69 -20.75
CA PRO A 392 -6.39 -3.81 -19.40
C PRO A 392 -4.89 -4.04 -19.38
N VAL A 393 -4.19 -3.32 -18.50
CA VAL A 393 -2.74 -3.45 -18.29
C VAL A 393 -2.50 -4.07 -16.91
N LYS A 394 -1.58 -5.00 -16.80
CA LYS A 394 -1.16 -5.55 -15.51
C LYS A 394 -0.33 -4.51 -14.77
N ILE A 395 -0.58 -4.32 -13.47
CA ILE A 395 0.15 -3.36 -12.63
C ILE A 395 1.66 -3.61 -12.64
N GLY A 396 2.10 -4.86 -12.74
CA GLY A 396 3.51 -5.23 -12.86
C GLY A 396 4.21 -4.71 -14.13
N ASN A 397 3.44 -4.27 -15.15
CA ASN A 397 4.00 -3.72 -16.38
C ASN A 397 4.28 -2.20 -16.30
N ILE A 398 3.82 -1.52 -15.25
CA ILE A 398 3.96 -0.06 -15.11
C ILE A 398 5.44 0.32 -14.96
N ALA A 399 6.13 -0.27 -13.99
CA ALA A 399 7.53 0.05 -13.73
C ALA A 399 8.45 -0.20 -14.94
N PRO A 400 8.40 -1.36 -15.65
CA PRO A 400 9.20 -1.54 -16.86
C PRO A 400 8.79 -0.60 -18.00
N THR A 401 7.51 -0.20 -18.10
CA THR A 401 7.07 0.79 -19.09
C THR A 401 7.67 2.17 -18.79
N VAL A 402 7.60 2.64 -17.55
CA VAL A 402 8.21 3.91 -17.14
C VAL A 402 9.73 3.89 -17.32
N ALA A 403 10.39 2.79 -16.95
CA ALA A 403 11.83 2.61 -17.18
C ALA A 403 12.20 2.73 -18.67
N HIS A 404 11.36 2.18 -19.57
CA HIS A 404 11.56 2.31 -21.00
C HIS A 404 11.44 3.77 -21.49
N PHE A 405 10.46 4.53 -21.00
CA PHE A 405 10.36 5.97 -21.30
C PHE A 405 11.58 6.74 -20.81
N MET A 406 12.07 6.43 -19.62
CA MET A 406 13.27 7.04 -19.02
C MET A 406 14.58 6.53 -19.66
N ARG A 407 14.54 5.51 -20.52
CA ARG A 407 15.71 4.85 -21.13
C ARG A 407 16.69 4.30 -20.09
N ILE A 408 16.16 3.79 -19.00
CA ILE A 408 16.91 3.10 -17.96
C ILE A 408 16.55 1.61 -17.95
N ARG A 409 17.31 0.82 -17.20
CA ARG A 409 17.00 -0.59 -16.98
C ARG A 409 15.70 -0.73 -16.20
N ALA A 410 14.88 -1.72 -16.55
CA ALA A 410 13.73 -2.08 -15.74
C ALA A 410 14.16 -2.67 -14.39
N PRO A 411 13.39 -2.48 -13.30
CA PRO A 411 13.66 -3.12 -12.02
C PRO A 411 13.88 -4.63 -12.18
N ASN A 412 14.82 -5.20 -11.42
CA ASN A 412 15.33 -6.56 -11.64
C ASN A 412 14.29 -7.68 -11.45
N ALA A 413 13.21 -7.44 -10.72
CA ALA A 413 12.10 -8.38 -10.55
C ALA A 413 10.93 -8.13 -11.52
N SER A 414 11.05 -7.17 -12.45
CA SER A 414 10.01 -6.90 -13.44
C SER A 414 9.87 -8.07 -14.43
N THR A 415 8.66 -8.53 -14.65
CA THR A 415 8.34 -9.47 -15.71
C THR A 415 8.35 -8.75 -17.06
N CYS A 416 9.00 -9.33 -18.06
CA CYS A 416 9.43 -8.71 -19.34
C CYS A 416 8.34 -8.26 -20.32
N LEU A 417 7.15 -7.92 -19.92
CA LEU A 417 6.13 -7.43 -20.83
C LEU A 417 6.02 -5.90 -20.74
N LEU A 418 6.76 -5.23 -21.62
CA LEU A 418 6.55 -3.81 -21.91
C LEU A 418 5.19 -3.62 -22.58
N TYR A 419 4.41 -2.67 -22.11
CA TYR A 419 3.33 -2.12 -22.91
C TYR A 419 3.97 -1.14 -23.89
N THR A 420 4.24 -1.60 -25.10
CA THR A 420 4.66 -0.71 -26.19
C THR A 420 3.41 -0.13 -26.84
N SER A 421 3.10 1.13 -26.55
CA SER A 421 2.34 1.91 -27.54
C SER A 421 3.11 1.85 -28.86
N PRO A 422 2.46 1.54 -30.02
CA PRO A 422 3.16 1.48 -31.29
C PRO A 422 3.88 2.80 -31.51
N SER A 423 5.21 2.73 -31.60
CA SER A 423 6.04 3.90 -31.91
C SER A 423 5.58 4.49 -33.25
N PRO A 424 5.57 5.82 -33.41
CA PRO A 424 5.33 6.43 -34.73
C PRO A 424 6.24 5.90 -35.85
N ARG A 425 7.38 5.29 -35.50
CA ARG A 425 8.31 4.64 -36.43
C ARG A 425 7.85 3.25 -36.90
N ASP A 426 6.96 2.59 -36.15
CA ASP A 426 6.48 1.26 -36.53
C ASP A 426 5.34 1.33 -37.58
N ARG A 427 4.72 2.52 -37.76
CA ARG A 427 3.69 2.77 -38.78
C ARG A 427 4.25 2.98 -40.20
N THR A 428 5.57 3.03 -40.39
CA THR A 428 6.19 3.25 -41.69
C THR A 428 6.77 1.98 -42.32
N ARG A 429 6.49 0.80 -41.74
CA ARG A 429 6.89 -0.51 -42.31
C ARG A 429 5.68 -1.43 -42.52
N SER A 430 4.69 -0.97 -43.25
CA SER A 430 3.66 -1.82 -43.90
C SER A 430 3.52 -1.42 -45.33
#